data_b153c9e26728a49a21e51d9e0d4cf91e
#
_entry.id   b153c9e26728a49a21e51d9e0d4cf91e
#
_cell.length_a   1.000
_cell.length_b   1.000
_cell.length_c   1.000
_cell.angle_alpha   90.00
_cell.angle_beta   90.00
_cell.angle_gamma   90.00
#
_symmetry.space_group_name_H-M   'P 1'
#
loop_
_entity.id
_entity.type
_entity.pdbx_description
1 polymer ?
#
loop_
_entity_poly.entity_id
_entity_poly.type
_entity_poly.pdbx_seq_one_letter_code
_entity_poly.pdbx_strand_id
1 'polypeptide(L)'
;ESLSAVGVAKLFVQEAIGGAALGFALAWVAYVMLKTVDAYQVEVLITLALVTGTYALAETLHLSAPIAVVVAGLFIGNRARIQAMSEETRLRLDVFWELIDEILNAVLFFLIGLELIVIALQPSYFAVGLLATLASLIGRAAGVGLTITTLRLRQWLPPGTIRILTWSGLRGGISIALALALPPSPARDIIVAATYVVVVFSILVQGLTVGRLVAYFVATQGQRPDDVDAEPASGAA
;
A
#
# COMPACT_ATOMS: atom_id res chain seq x y z
N GLU A 1 -26.11 20.84 8.42
CA GLU A 1 -25.53 21.41 7.18
C GLU A 1 -25.64 20.36 6.09
N SER A 2 -26.30 20.68 4.99
CA SER A 2 -26.43 19.80 3.84
C SER A 2 -25.01 19.56 3.29
N LEU A 3 -24.57 18.32 3.32
CA LEU A 3 -23.30 17.89 2.71
C LEU A 3 -23.39 18.14 1.19
N SER A 4 -23.02 19.33 0.76
CA SER A 4 -22.85 19.63 -0.65
C SER A 4 -21.65 18.80 -1.16
N ALA A 5 -21.77 18.16 -2.33
CA ALA A 5 -20.66 17.41 -2.95
C ALA A 5 -19.39 18.26 -3.07
N VAL A 6 -19.55 19.57 -3.29
CA VAL A 6 -18.45 20.55 -3.32
C VAL A 6 -17.81 20.73 -1.93
N GLY A 7 -18.60 20.73 -0.86
CA GLY A 7 -18.10 20.81 0.51
C GLY A 7 -17.27 19.59 0.91
N VAL A 8 -17.75 18.40 0.57
CA VAL A 8 -17.02 17.15 0.80
C VAL A 8 -15.71 17.12 0.01
N ALA A 9 -15.73 17.50 -1.26
CA ALA A 9 -14.53 17.56 -2.09
C ALA A 9 -13.50 18.57 -1.54
N LYS A 10 -13.96 19.74 -1.07
CA LYS A 10 -13.10 20.76 -0.46
C LYS A 10 -12.44 20.23 0.83
N LEU A 11 -13.19 19.60 1.73
CA LEU A 11 -12.66 19.01 2.95
C LEU A 11 -11.64 17.92 2.62
N PHE A 12 -11.96 17.01 1.70
CA PHE A 12 -11.05 15.96 1.29
C PHE A 12 -9.73 16.51 0.74
N VAL A 13 -9.80 17.50 -0.14
CA VAL A 13 -8.61 18.16 -0.71
C VAL A 13 -7.82 18.87 0.39
N GLN A 14 -8.48 19.55 1.31
CA GLN A 14 -7.84 20.25 2.42
C GLN A 14 -7.13 19.28 3.37
N GLU A 15 -7.77 18.19 3.76
CA GLU A 15 -7.18 17.15 4.61
C GLU A 15 -6.01 16.44 3.92
N ALA A 16 -6.15 16.10 2.64
CA ALA A 16 -5.12 15.39 1.89
C ALA A 16 -3.89 16.26 1.62
N ILE A 17 -4.09 17.49 1.13
CA ILE A 17 -3.00 18.43 0.83
C ILE A 17 -2.35 18.91 2.13
N GLY A 18 -3.15 19.23 3.15
CA GLY A 18 -2.64 19.60 4.46
C GLY A 18 -1.82 18.49 5.11
N GLY A 19 -2.30 17.25 5.05
CA GLY A 19 -1.56 16.07 5.51
C GLY A 19 -0.24 15.89 4.76
N ALA A 20 -0.26 15.99 3.43
CA ALA A 20 0.94 15.90 2.62
C ALA A 20 1.97 17.00 2.95
N ALA A 21 1.52 18.24 3.11
CA ALA A 21 2.38 19.36 3.47
C ALA A 21 3.00 19.19 4.87
N LEU A 22 2.21 18.75 5.85
CA LEU A 22 2.67 18.46 7.20
C LEU A 22 3.71 17.33 7.18
N GLY A 23 3.41 16.21 6.51
CA GLY A 23 4.32 15.07 6.39
C GLY A 23 5.65 15.47 5.75
N PHE A 24 5.61 16.29 4.69
CA PHE A 24 6.82 16.81 4.05
C PHE A 24 7.62 17.73 4.98
N ALA A 25 6.96 18.66 5.70
CA ALA A 25 7.63 19.57 6.61
C ALA A 25 8.35 18.84 7.75
N LEU A 26 7.68 17.88 8.39
CA LEU A 26 8.28 17.08 9.46
C LEU A 26 9.40 16.16 8.96
N ALA A 27 9.22 15.58 7.77
CA ALA A 27 10.27 14.79 7.14
C ALA A 27 11.51 15.63 6.80
N TRP A 28 11.34 16.88 6.40
CA TRP A 28 12.46 17.80 6.18
C TRP A 28 13.22 18.08 7.47
N VAL A 29 12.51 18.30 8.59
CA VAL A 29 13.14 18.47 9.90
C VAL A 29 13.93 17.21 10.27
N ALA A 30 13.33 16.04 10.17
CA ALA A 30 13.99 14.77 10.44
C ALA A 30 15.21 14.55 9.53
N TYR A 31 15.14 14.91 8.26
CA TYR A 31 16.25 14.84 7.32
C TYR A 31 17.45 15.71 7.77
N VAL A 32 17.19 16.94 8.26
CA VAL A 32 18.25 17.80 8.79
C VAL A 32 18.87 17.18 10.04
N MET A 33 18.06 16.59 10.92
CA MET A 33 18.55 15.88 12.11
C MET A 33 19.42 14.68 11.74
N LEU A 34 18.97 13.85 10.79
CA LEU A 34 19.71 12.67 10.33
C LEU A 34 21.07 13.03 9.71
N LYS A 35 21.22 14.20 9.12
CA LYS A 35 22.51 14.67 8.59
C LYS A 35 23.53 15.03 9.66
N THR A 36 23.09 15.34 10.87
CA THR A 36 23.95 15.82 11.96
C THR A 36 24.36 14.72 12.93
N VAL A 37 23.76 13.52 12.80
CA VAL A 37 23.97 12.41 13.72
C VAL A 37 24.44 11.20 12.91
N ASP A 38 25.52 10.58 13.34
CA ASP A 38 26.04 9.32 12.76
C ASP A 38 26.03 8.24 13.87
N ALA A 39 24.81 7.91 14.32
CA ALA A 39 24.57 6.86 15.30
C ALA A 39 23.24 6.15 14.98
N TYR A 40 23.33 4.92 14.49
CA TYR A 40 22.17 4.20 13.98
C TYR A 40 21.01 4.11 14.99
N GLN A 41 21.29 3.98 16.30
CA GLN A 41 20.25 3.93 17.32
C GLN A 41 19.43 5.22 17.36
N VAL A 42 20.10 6.35 17.27
CA VAL A 42 19.47 7.68 17.28
C VAL A 42 18.70 7.90 15.97
N GLU A 43 19.26 7.47 14.84
CA GLU A 43 18.62 7.59 13.54
C GLU A 43 17.34 6.75 13.47
N VAL A 44 17.33 5.52 14.01
CA VAL A 44 16.12 4.70 14.15
C VAL A 44 15.08 5.41 15.01
N LEU A 45 15.49 5.98 16.16
CA LEU A 45 14.58 6.72 17.04
C LEU A 45 14.01 7.97 16.37
N ILE A 46 14.80 8.69 15.56
CA ILE A 46 14.33 9.84 14.77
C ILE A 46 13.24 9.40 13.79
N THR A 47 13.43 8.28 13.08
CA THR A 47 12.41 7.79 12.14
C THR A 47 11.16 7.32 12.86
N LEU A 48 11.28 6.68 14.03
CA LEU A 48 10.15 6.26 14.85
C LEU A 48 9.38 7.48 15.39
N ALA A 49 10.10 8.48 15.91
CA ALA A 49 9.51 9.74 16.37
C ALA A 49 8.83 10.51 15.23
N LEU A 50 9.42 10.47 14.03
CA LEU A 50 8.81 11.06 12.83
C LEU A 50 7.47 10.43 12.53
N VAL A 51 7.38 9.10 12.47
CA VAL A 51 6.13 8.39 12.16
C VAL A 51 5.07 8.65 13.22
N THR A 52 5.41 8.42 14.50
CA THR A 52 4.45 8.57 15.60
C THR A 52 4.06 10.03 15.83
N GLY A 53 5.03 10.95 15.77
CA GLY A 53 4.80 12.39 15.92
C GLY A 53 4.00 12.98 14.76
N THR A 54 4.30 12.57 13.51
CA THR A 54 3.53 13.01 12.34
C THR A 54 2.09 12.55 12.43
N TYR A 55 1.86 11.30 12.83
CA TYR A 55 0.51 10.76 13.00
C TYR A 55 -0.27 11.54 14.06
N ALA A 56 0.28 11.67 15.26
CA ALA A 56 -0.37 12.37 16.37
C ALA A 56 -0.65 13.85 16.03
N LEU A 57 0.29 14.52 15.38
CA LEU A 57 0.11 15.93 15.02
C LEU A 57 -0.93 16.12 13.92
N ALA A 58 -0.97 15.22 12.91
CA ALA A 58 -1.99 15.26 11.87
C ALA A 58 -3.40 15.07 12.45
N GLU A 59 -3.58 14.12 13.39
CA GLU A 59 -4.85 13.90 14.09
C GLU A 59 -5.30 15.16 14.84
N THR A 60 -4.39 15.82 15.59
CA THR A 60 -4.74 17.03 16.35
C THR A 60 -5.10 18.23 15.45
N LEU A 61 -4.52 18.27 14.25
CA LEU A 61 -4.79 19.31 13.25
C LEU A 61 -5.96 18.97 12.32
N HIS A 62 -6.65 17.84 12.53
CA HIS A 62 -7.72 17.34 11.66
C HIS A 62 -7.27 17.21 10.19
N LEU A 63 -6.05 16.71 9.99
CA LEU A 63 -5.47 16.41 8.68
C LEU A 63 -5.40 14.90 8.48
N SER A 64 -5.22 14.44 7.24
CA SER A 64 -5.07 13.02 6.95
C SER A 64 -3.73 12.47 7.49
N ALA A 65 -3.76 11.83 8.66
CA ALA A 65 -2.58 11.23 9.27
C ALA A 65 -1.94 10.14 8.39
N PRO A 66 -2.69 9.23 7.73
CA PRO A 66 -2.09 8.25 6.82
C PRO A 66 -1.34 8.91 5.65
N ILE A 67 -1.88 9.96 5.04
CA ILE A 67 -1.22 10.68 3.94
C ILE A 67 0.04 11.38 4.45
N ALA A 68 -0.02 12.02 5.60
CA ALA A 68 1.12 12.70 6.21
C ALA A 68 2.29 11.73 6.45
N VAL A 69 2.02 10.58 7.06
CA VAL A 69 3.03 9.55 7.33
C VAL A 69 3.60 8.94 6.05
N VAL A 70 2.75 8.67 5.04
CA VAL A 70 3.21 8.16 3.73
C VAL A 70 4.15 9.15 3.04
N VAL A 71 3.81 10.43 3.01
CA VAL A 71 4.67 11.46 2.40
C VAL A 71 5.98 11.59 3.18
N ALA A 72 5.93 11.55 4.51
CA ALA A 72 7.14 11.57 5.34
C ALA A 72 8.03 10.34 5.06
N GLY A 73 7.46 9.15 5.01
CA GLY A 73 8.18 7.92 4.71
C GLY A 73 8.81 7.91 3.32
N LEU A 74 8.07 8.37 2.30
CA LEU A 74 8.60 8.48 0.93
C LEU A 74 9.76 9.47 0.84
N PHE A 75 9.69 10.59 1.54
CA PHE A 75 10.77 11.56 1.56
C PHE A 75 12.04 11.00 2.23
N ILE A 76 11.90 10.37 3.40
CA ILE A 76 13.03 9.74 4.09
C ILE A 76 13.60 8.59 3.27
N GLY A 77 12.77 7.70 2.76
CA GLY A 77 13.20 6.53 1.99
C GLY A 77 13.92 6.88 0.69
N ASN A 78 13.47 7.94 -0.01
CA ASN A 78 14.10 8.34 -1.28
C ASN A 78 15.28 9.29 -1.09
N ARG A 79 15.15 10.32 -0.27
CA ARG A 79 16.13 11.40 -0.21
C ARG A 79 17.08 11.32 0.97
N ALA A 80 16.54 11.12 2.18
CA ALA A 80 17.38 11.06 3.37
C ALA A 80 18.26 9.81 3.40
N ARG A 81 17.72 8.67 2.98
CA ARG A 81 18.44 7.41 2.87
C ARG A 81 19.71 7.53 2.02
N ILE A 82 19.67 8.26 0.90
CA ILE A 82 20.82 8.39 -0.01
C ILE A 82 21.80 9.47 0.47
N GLN A 83 21.31 10.57 1.05
CA GLN A 83 22.10 11.78 1.28
C GLN A 83 22.47 12.01 2.76
N ALA A 84 21.80 11.36 3.69
CA ALA A 84 21.93 11.64 5.12
C ALA A 84 22.31 10.43 5.98
N MET A 85 22.32 9.21 5.42
CA MET A 85 22.58 7.97 6.19
C MET A 85 23.80 7.23 5.68
N SER A 86 24.58 6.64 6.60
CA SER A 86 25.66 5.72 6.27
C SER A 86 25.11 4.37 5.77
N GLU A 87 25.96 3.57 5.10
CA GLU A 87 25.59 2.21 4.64
C GLU A 87 25.14 1.33 5.82
N GLU A 88 25.85 1.39 6.94
CA GLU A 88 25.53 0.62 8.14
C GLU A 88 24.15 0.99 8.69
N THR A 89 23.86 2.28 8.80
CA THR A 89 22.55 2.77 9.25
C THR A 89 21.43 2.33 8.34
N ARG A 90 21.64 2.37 7.02
CA ARG A 90 20.62 1.93 6.05
C ARG A 90 20.23 0.48 6.27
N LEU A 91 21.21 -0.41 6.39
CA LEU A 91 20.96 -1.83 6.61
C LEU A 91 20.22 -2.08 7.94
N ARG A 92 20.64 -1.41 9.01
CA ARG A 92 20.00 -1.56 10.33
C ARG A 92 18.58 -0.99 10.36
N LEU A 93 18.37 0.12 9.68
CA LEU A 93 17.06 0.75 9.56
C LEU A 93 16.09 -0.13 8.76
N ASP A 94 16.57 -0.74 7.68
CA ASP A 94 15.76 -1.67 6.88
C ASP A 94 15.33 -2.88 7.72
N VAL A 95 16.25 -3.52 8.43
CA VAL A 95 15.93 -4.66 9.32
C VAL A 95 14.95 -4.26 10.42
N PHE A 96 15.13 -3.07 11.01
CA PHE A 96 14.22 -2.58 12.03
C PHE A 96 12.80 -2.39 11.50
N TRP A 97 12.65 -1.69 10.36
CA TRP A 97 11.33 -1.43 9.79
C TRP A 97 10.67 -2.68 9.22
N GLU A 98 11.45 -3.62 8.67
CA GLU A 98 10.95 -4.94 8.26
C GLU A 98 10.37 -5.71 9.45
N LEU A 99 11.09 -5.76 10.58
CA LEU A 99 10.62 -6.39 11.80
C LEU A 99 9.34 -5.72 12.36
N ILE A 100 9.30 -4.38 12.37
CA ILE A 100 8.11 -3.63 12.81
C ILE A 100 6.91 -3.94 11.90
N ASP A 101 7.13 -3.98 10.57
CA ASP A 101 6.06 -4.32 9.61
C ASP A 101 5.52 -5.73 9.84
N GLU A 102 6.37 -6.73 10.04
CA GLU A 102 5.96 -8.10 10.35
C GLU A 102 5.16 -8.18 11.65
N ILE A 103 5.63 -7.53 12.74
CA ILE A 103 4.94 -7.52 14.03
C ILE A 103 3.57 -6.83 13.90
N LEU A 104 3.52 -5.66 13.28
CA LEU A 104 2.27 -4.91 13.11
C LEU A 104 1.27 -5.66 12.23
N ASN A 105 1.74 -6.30 11.16
CA ASN A 105 0.90 -7.15 10.32
C ASN A 105 0.35 -8.35 11.10
N ALA A 106 1.19 -9.03 11.89
CA ALA A 106 0.74 -10.15 12.73
C ALA A 106 -0.32 -9.72 13.74
N VAL A 107 -0.11 -8.61 14.45
CA VAL A 107 -1.07 -8.03 15.40
C VAL A 107 -2.38 -7.66 14.70
N LEU A 108 -2.27 -7.01 13.53
CA LEU A 108 -3.41 -6.57 12.75
C LEU A 108 -4.24 -7.76 12.27
N PHE A 109 -3.62 -8.81 11.72
CA PHE A 109 -4.35 -10.03 11.30
C PHE A 109 -4.96 -10.77 12.49
N PHE A 110 -4.31 -10.78 13.64
CA PHE A 110 -4.88 -11.33 14.85
C PHE A 110 -6.14 -10.57 15.30
N LEU A 111 -6.09 -9.24 15.34
CA LEU A 111 -7.25 -8.39 15.66
C LEU A 111 -8.40 -8.57 14.65
N ILE A 112 -8.07 -8.67 13.35
CA ILE A 112 -9.04 -8.99 12.31
C ILE A 112 -9.73 -10.34 12.59
N GLY A 113 -8.95 -11.35 12.95
CA GLY A 113 -9.48 -12.67 13.29
C GLY A 113 -10.43 -12.65 14.49
N LEU A 114 -10.09 -11.88 15.55
CA LEU A 114 -10.94 -11.69 16.71
C LEU A 114 -12.25 -10.98 16.37
N GLU A 115 -12.19 -9.90 15.61
CA GLU A 115 -13.36 -9.13 15.18
C GLU A 115 -14.30 -9.98 14.33
N LEU A 116 -13.77 -10.85 13.49
CA LEU A 116 -14.57 -11.77 12.67
C LEU A 116 -15.46 -12.71 13.52
N ILE A 117 -15.03 -13.06 14.73
CA ILE A 117 -15.81 -13.88 15.65
C ILE A 117 -17.00 -13.08 16.23
N VAL A 118 -16.82 -11.77 16.40
CA VAL A 118 -17.83 -10.88 17.01
C VAL A 118 -18.86 -10.40 15.98
N ILE A 119 -18.44 -10.20 14.73
CA ILE A 119 -19.34 -9.80 13.66
C ILE A 119 -20.28 -10.95 13.35
N ALA A 120 -21.56 -10.78 13.73
CA ALA A 120 -22.62 -11.70 13.31
C ALA A 120 -22.71 -11.69 11.79
N LEU A 121 -22.16 -12.72 11.14
CA LEU A 121 -22.21 -12.92 9.70
C LEU A 121 -23.64 -13.18 9.25
N GLN A 122 -24.42 -12.11 9.08
CA GLN A 122 -25.73 -12.24 8.46
C GLN A 122 -25.56 -12.56 6.97
N PRO A 123 -26.34 -13.48 6.41
CA PRO A 123 -26.25 -13.84 4.98
C PRO A 123 -26.37 -12.63 4.03
N SER A 124 -27.11 -11.60 4.44
CA SER A 124 -27.25 -10.33 3.71
C SER A 124 -25.92 -9.56 3.58
N TYR A 125 -25.09 -9.54 4.64
CA TYR A 125 -23.81 -8.86 4.64
C TYR A 125 -22.77 -9.58 3.77
N PHE A 126 -22.86 -10.92 3.71
CA PHE A 126 -22.00 -11.70 2.83
C PHE A 126 -22.28 -11.41 1.35
N ALA A 127 -23.56 -11.29 0.97
CA ALA A 127 -23.94 -10.92 -0.40
C ALA A 127 -23.41 -9.52 -0.78
N VAL A 128 -23.54 -8.53 0.12
CA VAL A 128 -22.99 -7.19 -0.08
C VAL A 128 -21.46 -7.24 -0.21
N GLY A 129 -20.78 -8.01 0.63
CA GLY A 129 -19.33 -8.20 0.57
C GLY A 129 -18.86 -8.84 -0.75
N LEU A 130 -19.58 -9.82 -1.27
CA LEU A 130 -19.28 -10.43 -2.57
C LEU A 130 -19.45 -9.44 -3.72
N LEU A 131 -20.53 -8.65 -3.71
CA LEU A 131 -20.74 -7.58 -4.69
C LEU A 131 -19.64 -6.51 -4.60
N ALA A 132 -19.25 -6.13 -3.39
CA ALA A 132 -18.14 -5.18 -3.16
C ALA A 132 -16.80 -5.73 -3.68
N THR A 133 -16.56 -7.04 -3.50
CA THR A 133 -15.38 -7.72 -4.04
C THR A 133 -15.35 -7.67 -5.57
N LEU A 134 -16.46 -8.00 -6.23
CA LEU A 134 -16.58 -7.94 -7.69
C LEU A 134 -16.41 -6.51 -8.20
N ALA A 135 -17.08 -5.54 -7.58
CA ALA A 135 -16.96 -4.14 -7.94
C ALA A 135 -15.50 -3.63 -7.78
N SER A 136 -14.82 -4.03 -6.71
CA SER A 136 -13.41 -3.71 -6.48
C SER A 136 -12.49 -4.29 -7.55
N LEU A 137 -12.71 -5.55 -7.97
CA LEU A 137 -11.94 -6.20 -9.03
C LEU A 137 -12.18 -5.55 -10.40
N ILE A 138 -13.43 -5.24 -10.72
CA ILE A 138 -13.79 -4.57 -11.98
C ILE A 138 -13.20 -3.16 -12.01
N GLY A 139 -13.35 -2.38 -10.94
CA GLY A 139 -12.79 -1.03 -10.84
C GLY A 139 -11.27 -1.04 -10.99
N ARG A 140 -10.59 -2.04 -10.38
CA ARG A 140 -9.15 -2.20 -10.51
C ARG A 140 -8.74 -2.63 -11.93
N ALA A 141 -9.45 -3.58 -12.53
CA ALA A 141 -9.20 -4.00 -13.91
C ALA A 141 -9.37 -2.83 -14.89
N ALA A 142 -10.39 -2.00 -14.70
CA ALA A 142 -10.61 -0.81 -15.50
C ALA A 142 -9.49 0.24 -15.29
N GLY A 143 -9.12 0.55 -14.03
CA GLY A 143 -8.07 1.51 -13.72
C GLY A 143 -6.70 1.07 -14.23
N VAL A 144 -6.29 -0.16 -13.95
CA VAL A 144 -5.03 -0.74 -14.46
C VAL A 144 -5.07 -0.84 -15.98
N GLY A 145 -6.18 -1.31 -16.55
CA GLY A 145 -6.35 -1.43 -18.00
C GLY A 145 -6.20 -0.09 -18.70
N LEU A 146 -6.86 0.95 -18.21
CA LEU A 146 -6.76 2.30 -18.77
C LEU A 146 -5.33 2.85 -18.67
N THR A 147 -4.70 2.74 -17.49
CA THR A 147 -3.35 3.23 -17.26
C THR A 147 -2.32 2.50 -18.13
N ILE A 148 -2.38 1.17 -18.19
CA ILE A 148 -1.44 0.38 -18.98
C ILE A 148 -1.67 0.58 -20.48
N THR A 149 -2.91 0.72 -20.92
CA THR A 149 -3.21 0.98 -22.35
C THR A 149 -2.66 2.34 -22.78
N THR A 150 -2.80 3.38 -21.96
CA THR A 150 -2.21 4.69 -22.24
C THR A 150 -0.67 4.67 -22.19
N LEU A 151 -0.09 3.90 -21.26
CA LEU A 151 1.36 3.80 -21.13
C LEU A 151 2.00 3.00 -22.28
N ARG A 152 1.30 1.99 -22.82
CA ARG A 152 1.74 1.23 -24.00
C ARG A 152 1.91 2.07 -25.26
N LEU A 153 1.28 3.23 -25.31
CA LEU A 153 1.51 4.18 -26.42
C LEU A 153 2.92 4.79 -26.40
N ARG A 154 3.61 4.72 -25.24
CA ARG A 154 4.95 5.29 -25.05
C ARG A 154 6.03 4.27 -24.73
N GLN A 155 5.66 3.12 -24.18
CA GLN A 155 6.60 2.10 -23.71
C GLN A 155 6.08 0.69 -24.04
N TRP A 156 7.03 -0.19 -24.42
CA TRP A 156 6.73 -1.60 -24.57
C TRP A 156 6.57 -2.26 -23.20
N LEU A 157 5.41 -2.84 -22.92
CA LEU A 157 5.11 -3.55 -21.69
C LEU A 157 4.85 -5.03 -21.99
N PRO A 158 5.39 -5.95 -21.18
CA PRO A 158 5.24 -7.38 -21.39
C PRO A 158 3.77 -7.82 -21.47
N PRO A 159 3.45 -8.87 -22.24
CA PRO A 159 2.12 -9.46 -22.24
C PRO A 159 1.79 -10.02 -20.84
N GLY A 160 0.54 -9.87 -20.40
CA GLY A 160 0.11 -10.30 -19.05
C GLY A 160 0.21 -9.23 -17.97
N THR A 161 0.92 -8.11 -18.19
CA THR A 161 1.08 -7.03 -17.20
C THR A 161 -0.25 -6.56 -16.60
N ILE A 162 -1.29 -6.35 -17.42
CA ILE A 162 -2.62 -5.94 -16.93
C ILE A 162 -3.21 -6.99 -15.99
N ARG A 163 -3.13 -8.28 -16.34
CA ARG A 163 -3.68 -9.36 -15.53
C ARG A 163 -2.93 -9.50 -14.20
N ILE A 164 -1.60 -9.44 -14.24
CA ILE A 164 -0.75 -9.51 -13.03
C ILE A 164 -1.07 -8.32 -12.12
N LEU A 165 -1.04 -7.10 -12.61
CA LEU A 165 -1.30 -5.90 -11.81
C LEU A 165 -2.73 -5.81 -11.29
N THR A 166 -3.71 -6.30 -12.05
CA THR A 166 -5.10 -6.38 -11.58
C THR A 166 -5.23 -7.37 -10.44
N TRP A 167 -4.65 -8.57 -10.60
CA TRP A 167 -4.78 -9.64 -9.61
C TRP A 167 -3.91 -9.42 -8.36
N SER A 168 -2.70 -8.85 -8.50
CA SER A 168 -1.78 -8.55 -7.39
C SER A 168 -2.24 -7.39 -6.49
N GLY A 169 -3.39 -6.80 -6.78
CA GLY A 169 -3.95 -5.73 -5.98
C GLY A 169 -4.53 -6.15 -4.65
N LEU A 170 -3.71 -6.76 -3.84
CA LEU A 170 -4.08 -7.23 -2.52
C LEU A 170 -4.61 -6.09 -1.65
N ARG A 171 -5.73 -6.36 -0.99
CA ARG A 171 -6.28 -5.50 0.05
C ARG A 171 -5.90 -6.07 1.39
N GLY A 172 -5.25 -5.25 2.22
CA GLY A 172 -4.78 -5.66 3.55
C GLY A 172 -5.62 -5.10 4.69
N GLY A 173 -5.13 -5.32 5.89
CA GLY A 173 -5.79 -4.92 7.12
C GLY A 173 -5.98 -3.42 7.32
N ILE A 174 -5.20 -2.56 6.66
CA ILE A 174 -5.41 -1.12 6.67
C ILE A 174 -6.84 -0.75 6.24
N SER A 175 -7.40 -1.47 5.23
CA SER A 175 -8.79 -1.25 4.80
C SER A 175 -9.79 -1.53 5.93
N ILE A 176 -9.54 -2.55 6.74
CA ILE A 176 -10.38 -2.90 7.89
C ILE A 176 -10.21 -1.86 9.01
N ALA A 177 -8.97 -1.47 9.31
CA ALA A 177 -8.70 -0.45 10.32
C ALA A 177 -9.42 0.88 9.98
N LEU A 178 -9.40 1.31 8.71
CA LEU A 178 -10.12 2.49 8.25
C LEU A 178 -11.64 2.32 8.34
N ALA A 179 -12.17 1.14 8.03
CA ALA A 179 -13.61 0.87 8.17
C ALA A 179 -14.05 0.89 9.64
N LEU A 180 -13.23 0.35 10.55
CA LEU A 180 -13.48 0.36 12.00
C LEU A 180 -13.38 1.77 12.61
N ALA A 181 -12.58 2.65 12.04
CA ALA A 181 -12.45 4.05 12.47
C ALA A 181 -13.68 4.91 12.12
N LEU A 182 -14.61 4.43 11.30
CA LEU A 182 -15.86 5.15 11.02
C LEU A 182 -16.71 5.31 12.28
N PRO A 183 -17.41 6.45 12.43
CA PRO A 183 -18.29 6.66 13.56
C PRO A 183 -19.44 5.62 13.57
N PRO A 184 -19.90 5.20 14.76
CA PRO A 184 -20.96 4.21 14.89
C PRO A 184 -22.24 4.61 14.13
N SER A 185 -22.64 3.77 13.19
CA SER A 185 -23.84 3.96 12.38
C SER A 185 -24.26 2.62 11.74
N PRO A 186 -25.54 2.42 11.37
CA PRO A 186 -25.96 1.22 10.65
C PRO A 186 -25.19 1.01 9.33
N ALA A 187 -24.78 2.08 8.68
CA ALA A 187 -23.96 2.03 7.48
C ALA A 187 -22.54 1.52 7.76
N ARG A 188 -21.96 1.86 8.92
CA ARG A 188 -20.64 1.38 9.34
C ARG A 188 -20.62 -0.14 9.42
N ASP A 189 -21.61 -0.78 10.00
CA ASP A 189 -21.64 -2.24 10.17
C ASP A 189 -21.64 -2.95 8.83
N ILE A 190 -22.38 -2.43 7.85
CA ILE A 190 -22.40 -2.94 6.48
C ILE A 190 -21.03 -2.74 5.81
N ILE A 191 -20.42 -1.56 5.95
CA ILE A 191 -19.12 -1.24 5.36
C ILE A 191 -18.03 -2.12 5.97
N VAL A 192 -18.03 -2.29 7.29
CA VAL A 192 -17.07 -3.14 8.01
C VAL A 192 -17.22 -4.59 7.53
N ALA A 193 -18.43 -5.15 7.54
CA ALA A 193 -18.67 -6.52 7.09
C ALA A 193 -18.28 -6.72 5.61
N ALA A 194 -18.64 -5.80 4.71
CA ALA A 194 -18.25 -5.86 3.31
C ALA A 194 -16.72 -5.79 3.15
N THR A 195 -16.05 -4.92 3.90
CA THR A 195 -14.58 -4.79 3.88
C THR A 195 -13.91 -6.07 4.34
N TYR A 196 -14.44 -6.73 5.38
CA TYR A 196 -13.93 -8.04 5.81
C TYR A 196 -13.99 -9.08 4.70
N VAL A 197 -15.13 -9.22 4.02
CA VAL A 197 -15.28 -10.18 2.90
C VAL A 197 -14.27 -9.89 1.80
N VAL A 198 -14.11 -8.61 1.43
CA VAL A 198 -13.13 -8.18 0.41
C VAL A 198 -11.70 -8.52 0.83
N VAL A 199 -11.33 -8.25 2.08
CA VAL A 199 -9.97 -8.50 2.58
C VAL A 199 -9.68 -9.98 2.71
N VAL A 200 -10.61 -10.76 3.27
CA VAL A 200 -10.47 -12.22 3.39
C VAL A 200 -10.32 -12.86 2.00
N PHE A 201 -11.16 -12.48 1.04
CA PHE A 201 -11.01 -12.91 -0.35
C PHE A 201 -9.64 -12.51 -0.92
N SER A 202 -9.21 -11.28 -0.70
CA SER A 202 -7.93 -10.79 -1.20
C SER A 202 -6.75 -11.59 -0.64
N ILE A 203 -6.74 -11.87 0.65
CA ILE A 203 -5.64 -12.61 1.29
C ILE A 203 -5.67 -14.09 0.87
N LEU A 204 -6.83 -14.76 0.99
CA LEU A 204 -6.92 -16.20 0.76
C LEU A 204 -6.92 -16.56 -0.72
N VAL A 205 -7.62 -15.82 -1.57
CA VAL A 205 -7.73 -16.17 -2.99
C VAL A 205 -6.62 -15.49 -3.80
N GLN A 206 -6.54 -14.17 -3.77
CA GLN A 206 -5.53 -13.45 -4.56
C GLN A 206 -4.12 -13.70 -4.02
N GLY A 207 -3.90 -13.62 -2.69
CA GLY A 207 -2.58 -13.82 -2.07
C GLY A 207 -1.98 -15.20 -2.36
N LEU A 208 -2.78 -16.28 -2.22
CA LEU A 208 -2.31 -17.63 -2.49
C LEU A 208 -2.14 -17.96 -3.99
N THR A 209 -2.79 -17.21 -4.86
CA THR A 209 -2.78 -17.48 -6.31
C THR A 209 -1.88 -16.54 -7.11
N VAL A 210 -1.52 -15.36 -6.57
CA VAL A 210 -0.70 -14.37 -7.30
C VAL A 210 0.67 -14.93 -7.69
N GLY A 211 1.33 -15.68 -6.80
CA GLY A 211 2.62 -16.30 -7.10
C GLY A 211 2.56 -17.25 -8.29
N ARG A 212 1.52 -18.07 -8.37
CA ARG A 212 1.29 -18.99 -9.50
C ARG A 212 1.01 -18.24 -10.80
N LEU A 213 0.23 -17.15 -10.71
CA LEU A 213 -0.09 -16.31 -11.86
C LEU A 213 1.19 -15.65 -12.42
N VAL A 214 2.04 -15.09 -11.56
CA VAL A 214 3.32 -14.49 -11.96
C VAL A 214 4.23 -15.53 -12.59
N ALA A 215 4.40 -16.69 -11.94
CA ALA A 215 5.24 -17.78 -12.45
C ALA A 215 4.78 -18.24 -13.86
N TYR A 216 3.48 -18.36 -14.07
CA TYR A 216 2.91 -18.73 -15.39
C TYR A 216 3.30 -17.72 -16.48
N PHE A 217 3.15 -16.41 -16.20
CA PHE A 217 3.46 -15.40 -17.21
C PHE A 217 4.96 -15.22 -17.42
N VAL A 218 5.81 -15.37 -16.38
CA VAL A 218 7.27 -15.32 -16.51
C VAL A 218 7.78 -16.52 -17.31
N ALA A 219 7.28 -17.72 -17.03
CA ALA A 219 7.65 -18.92 -17.80
C ALA A 219 7.26 -18.81 -19.29
N THR A 220 6.10 -18.20 -19.59
CA THR A 220 5.65 -18.00 -20.97
C THR A 220 6.46 -16.93 -21.71
N GLN A 221 7.14 -16.03 -21.00
CA GLN A 221 8.02 -15.00 -21.59
C GLN A 221 9.45 -15.50 -21.85
N GLY A 222 9.94 -16.48 -21.06
CA GLY A 222 11.24 -17.10 -21.26
C GLY A 222 11.35 -18.05 -22.47
N GLN A 223 10.25 -18.29 -23.17
CA GLN A 223 10.18 -19.10 -24.39
C GLN A 223 10.03 -18.26 -25.66
N ARG A 224 10.72 -17.13 -25.77
CA ARG A 224 10.79 -16.45 -27.07
C ARG A 224 11.66 -17.25 -28.03
N PRO A 225 11.16 -17.57 -29.24
CA PRO A 225 11.95 -18.28 -30.26
C PRO A 225 13.19 -17.54 -30.73
N ASP A 226 13.26 -16.23 -30.46
CA ASP A 226 14.32 -15.35 -30.96
C ASP A 226 15.66 -15.51 -30.22
N ASP A 227 15.70 -16.19 -29.05
CA ASP A 227 16.94 -16.45 -28.32
C ASP A 227 17.64 -17.80 -28.72
N VAL A 228 17.00 -18.57 -29.58
CA VAL A 228 17.54 -19.88 -30.04
C VAL A 228 18.46 -19.70 -31.26
N ASP A 229 18.32 -18.59 -32.00
CA ASP A 229 19.09 -18.35 -33.24
C ASP A 229 20.36 -17.50 -33.02
N ALA A 230 20.70 -17.16 -31.78
CA ALA A 230 21.90 -16.40 -31.42
C ALA A 230 23.04 -17.27 -30.89
N GLU A 231 23.20 -18.48 -31.39
CA GLU A 231 24.45 -19.26 -31.18
C GLU A 231 25.50 -18.74 -32.15
N PRO A 232 26.58 -18.09 -31.70
CA PRO A 232 27.62 -17.64 -32.59
C PRO A 232 28.32 -18.87 -33.14
N ALA A 233 28.24 -19.08 -34.46
CA ALA A 233 29.12 -19.95 -35.21
C ALA A 233 30.56 -19.45 -35.04
N SER A 234 31.26 -19.91 -33.99
CA SER A 234 32.70 -19.76 -33.83
C SER A 234 33.32 -21.10 -33.51
N GLY A 235 33.60 -21.87 -34.56
CA GLY A 235 34.29 -23.14 -34.46
C GLY A 235 34.73 -23.62 -35.80
N ALA A 236 35.64 -22.91 -36.47
CA ALA A 236 36.50 -23.50 -37.52
C ALA A 236 37.52 -22.46 -37.99
N ALA A 237 38.73 -22.50 -37.48
CA ALA A 237 40.01 -22.41 -38.17
C ALA A 237 41.16 -22.32 -37.15
#